data_fcbc5f030160b3c38ce7dcb2f25b33d1
#
_entry.id   fcbc5f030160b3c38ce7dcb2f25b33d1
#
_cell.length_a   1.000
_cell.length_b   1.000
_cell.length_c   1.000
_cell.angle_alpha   90.00
_cell.angle_beta   90.00
_cell.angle_gamma   90.00
#
_symmetry.space_group_name_H-M   'P 1'
#
loop_
_entity.id
_entity.type
_entity.pdbx_description
1 polymer ?
#
loop_
_entity_poly.entity_id
_entity_poly.type
_entity_poly.pdbx_seq_one_letter_code
_entity_poly.pdbx_strand_id
1 'polypeptide(L)' 'MDCRCNEATELYGSEAVDYAATHLQGDGDGFVCPDTGRRWQLDSSDPDQPRLVQV' A
#
# COMPACT_ATOMS: atom_id res chain seq x y z
N MET A 1 12.20 -10.33 6.69
CA MET A 1 10.87 -9.83 7.03
C MET A 1 9.94 -10.02 5.85
N ASP A 2 8.80 -10.62 6.09
CA ASP A 2 7.90 -11.00 5.01
C ASP A 2 7.10 -9.79 4.52
N CYS A 3 7.23 -9.52 3.24
CA CYS A 3 6.47 -8.47 2.59
C CYS A 3 5.12 -9.03 2.16
N ARG A 4 4.06 -8.27 2.43
CA ARG A 4 2.71 -8.69 2.05
C ARG A 4 2.41 -8.54 0.58
N CYS A 5 3.36 -8.03 -0.18
CA CYS A 5 3.16 -7.81 -1.61
C CYS A 5 2.85 -9.10 -2.38
N ASN A 6 3.32 -10.23 -1.89
CA ASN A 6 3.06 -11.52 -2.52
C ASN A 6 1.78 -12.17 -2.00
N GLU A 7 1.28 -11.74 -0.84
CA GLU A 7 0.13 -12.36 -0.20
C GLU A 7 -1.16 -11.59 -0.45
N ALA A 8 -1.05 -10.27 -0.56
CA ALA A 8 -2.21 -9.41 -0.71
C ALA A 8 -2.00 -8.43 -1.84
N THR A 9 -3.00 -8.30 -2.71
CA THR A 9 -2.99 -7.32 -3.78
C THR A 9 -3.77 -6.07 -3.42
N GLU A 10 -4.54 -6.14 -2.32
CA GLU A 10 -5.35 -5.02 -1.85
C GLU A 10 -5.38 -5.02 -0.33
N LEU A 11 -5.35 -3.83 0.24
CA LEU A 11 -5.52 -3.62 1.67
C LEU A 11 -6.55 -2.52 1.88
N TYR A 12 -7.24 -2.56 3.02
CA TYR A 12 -8.33 -1.63 3.30
C TYR A 12 -8.19 -1.03 4.68
N GLY A 13 -8.73 0.17 4.82
CA GLY A 13 -8.86 0.83 6.11
C GLY A 13 -7.52 1.14 6.76
N SER A 14 -7.46 0.98 8.08
CA SER A 14 -6.27 1.31 8.84
C SER A 14 -5.08 0.42 8.46
N GLU A 15 -5.33 -0.79 8.03
CA GLU A 15 -4.26 -1.69 7.61
C GLU A 15 -3.55 -1.15 6.37
N ALA A 16 -4.31 -0.57 5.44
CA ALA A 16 -3.74 0.01 4.24
C ALA A 16 -2.83 1.18 4.57
N VAL A 17 -3.31 2.08 5.41
CA VAL A 17 -2.55 3.25 5.80
C VAL A 17 -1.31 2.86 6.59
N ASP A 18 -1.47 1.92 7.51
CA ASP A 18 -0.39 1.47 8.36
C ASP A 18 0.71 0.78 7.54
N TYR A 19 0.32 -0.09 6.64
CA TYR A 19 1.27 -0.79 5.78
C TYR A 19 2.02 0.18 4.89
N ALA A 20 1.32 1.14 4.30
CA ALA A 20 1.95 2.14 3.44
C ALA A 20 2.94 3.00 4.22
N ALA A 21 2.57 3.38 5.44
CA ALA A 21 3.41 4.25 6.26
C ALA A 21 4.64 3.53 6.82
N THR A 22 4.50 2.24 7.15
CA THR A 22 5.56 1.51 7.84
C THR A 22 6.43 0.67 6.92
N HIS A 23 5.89 0.19 5.79
CA HIS A 23 6.60 -0.74 4.93
C HIS A 23 6.92 -0.17 3.55
N LEU A 24 6.01 0.57 2.97
CA LEU A 24 6.18 1.11 1.64
C LEU A 24 6.82 2.49 1.68
N GLN A 25 7.46 2.85 0.57
CA GLN A 25 8.04 4.18 0.41
C GLN A 25 7.16 5.01 -0.52
N GLY A 26 6.96 6.26 -0.17
CA GLY A 26 6.23 7.18 -1.01
C GLY A 26 7.00 7.49 -2.28
N ASP A 27 6.32 7.46 -3.41
CA ASP A 27 6.92 7.75 -4.72
C ASP A 27 5.91 8.53 -5.55
N GLY A 28 5.98 9.84 -5.48
CA GLY A 28 5.03 10.70 -6.16
C GLY A 28 3.63 10.50 -5.62
N ASP A 29 2.71 10.07 -6.48
CA ASP A 29 1.32 9.86 -6.12
C ASP A 29 1.05 8.48 -5.53
N GLY A 30 2.07 7.63 -5.48
CA GLY A 30 1.88 6.26 -5.03
C GLY A 30 2.95 5.80 -4.07
N PHE A 31 3.06 4.49 -3.94
CA PHE A 31 4.01 3.86 -3.04
C PHE A 31 4.75 2.75 -3.77
N VAL A 32 5.92 2.42 -3.29
CA VAL A 32 6.71 1.34 -3.83
C VAL A 32 7.25 0.49 -2.69
N CYS A 33 7.21 -0.83 -2.88
CA CYS A 33 7.79 -1.75 -1.91
C CYS A 33 9.29 -1.84 -2.13
N PRO A 34 10.13 -1.50 -1.14
CA PRO A 34 11.58 -1.54 -1.32
C PRO A 34 12.14 -2.95 -1.46
N ASP A 35 11.40 -3.95 -0.98
CA ASP A 35 11.88 -5.33 -1.04
C ASP A 35 11.62 -5.98 -2.39
N THR A 36 10.47 -5.73 -2.98
CA THR A 36 10.07 -6.39 -4.23
C THR A 36 10.00 -5.45 -5.42
N GLY A 37 10.02 -4.14 -5.16
CA GLY A 37 9.88 -3.15 -6.21
C GLY A 37 8.47 -3.01 -6.75
N ARG A 38 7.51 -3.65 -6.12
CA ARG A 38 6.13 -3.58 -6.55
C ARG A 38 5.54 -2.22 -6.21
N ARG A 39 4.70 -1.74 -7.11
CA ARG A 39 4.07 -0.44 -6.93
C ARG A 39 2.67 -0.59 -6.38
N TRP A 40 2.32 0.34 -5.51
CA TRP A 40 1.01 0.40 -4.89
C TRP A 40 0.43 1.78 -5.07
N GLN A 41 -0.87 1.86 -5.09
CA GLN A 41 -1.56 3.14 -5.17
C GLN A 41 -2.61 3.21 -4.05
N LEU A 42 -2.60 4.32 -3.33
CA LEU A 42 -3.57 4.54 -2.26
C LEU A 42 -4.77 5.31 -2.83
N ASP A 43 -5.92 4.68 -2.76
CA ASP A 43 -7.16 5.28 -3.19
C ASP A 43 -7.89 5.81 -1.97
N SER A 44 -8.02 7.12 -1.89
CA SER A 44 -8.66 7.79 -0.77
C SER A 44 -9.98 8.46 -1.17
N SER A 45 -10.61 7.97 -2.23
CA SER A 45 -11.90 8.51 -2.66
C SER A 45 -12.96 8.32 -1.58
N ASP A 46 -12.80 7.31 -0.73
CA ASP A 46 -13.65 7.11 0.44
C ASP A 46 -12.80 7.38 1.69
N PRO A 47 -12.98 8.53 2.36
CA PRO A 47 -12.15 8.86 3.52
C PRO A 47 -12.32 7.93 4.70
N ASP A 48 -13.46 7.24 4.78
CA ASP A 48 -13.69 6.30 5.87
C ASP A 48 -13.00 4.97 5.64
N GLN A 49 -12.77 4.62 4.40
CA GLN A 49 -12.11 3.36 4.05
C GLN A 49 -11.09 3.56 2.92
N PRO A 50 -9.92 4.09 3.24
CA PRO A 50 -8.87 4.17 2.24
C PRO A 50 -8.49 2.78 1.76
N ARG A 51 -8.14 2.68 0.49
CA ARG A 51 -7.81 1.41 -0.12
C ARG A 51 -6.43 1.49 -0.76
N LEU A 52 -5.61 0.52 -0.47
CA LEU A 52 -4.28 0.40 -1.07
C LEU A 52 -4.30 -0.77 -2.03
N VAL A 53 -4.04 -0.50 -3.30
CA VAL A 53 -4.09 -1.52 -4.33
C VAL A 53 -2.74 -1.61 -5.03
N GLN A 54 -2.39 -2.82 -5.41
CA GLN A 54 -1.17 -3.07 -6.16
C GLN A 54 -1.42 -2.78 -7.64
N VAL A 55 -0.53 -2.02 -8.22
CA VAL A 55 -0.65 -1.62 -9.63
C VAL A 55 0.03 -2.63 -10.56
#